data_6bd486729611bdc7d8026c26f90d1c81
#
_entry.id   6bd486729611bdc7d8026c26f90d1c81
#
_cell.length_a   1.000
_cell.length_b   1.000
_cell.length_c   1.000
_cell.angle_alpha   90.00
_cell.angle_beta   90.00
_cell.angle_gamma   90.00
#
_symmetry.space_group_name_H-M   'P 1'
#
loop_
_entity.id
_entity.type
_entity.pdbx_description
1 polymer ?
#
loop_
_entity_poly.entity_id
_entity_poly.type
_entity_poly.pdbx_seq_one_letter_code
_entity_poly.pdbx_strand_id
1 'polypeptide(L)'
;MKELKVKPIPTRNWKDKNVDLVIERDKDRKKSQESVDKRIYYMWFNYLKLCLNLEEINYSVEKKGAKGKVLGETGVKVNKKIYKDWDLKDLYTMNFKKWYKDPKHQKLFIEGRFKPQSRARYHSLVKRYNVFIEYYNGMNREFNGRGDISQEMQVCSDIYEKYQKKRFDQVKKNVESGKSMLNDLVKKDVKICGKEILSCCQGEFPKSS
;
A
#
# COMPACT_ATOMS: atom_id res chain seq x y z
N MET A 1 1.62 -6.53 20.13
CA MET A 1 1.46 -5.27 19.35
C MET A 1 0.05 -5.16 18.79
N LYS A 2 -0.45 -3.94 18.50
CA LYS A 2 -1.82 -3.78 17.95
C LYS A 2 -1.85 -4.21 16.48
N GLU A 3 -2.85 -5.01 16.12
CA GLU A 3 -3.09 -5.46 14.75
C GLU A 3 -3.60 -4.30 13.87
N LEU A 4 -3.25 -4.32 12.57
CA LEU A 4 -3.77 -3.34 11.62
C LEU A 4 -5.26 -3.59 11.35
N LYS A 5 -6.07 -2.54 11.46
CA LYS A 5 -7.52 -2.56 11.16
C LYS A 5 -7.79 -2.61 9.64
N VAL A 6 -6.80 -2.28 8.82
CA VAL A 6 -6.89 -2.32 7.36
C VAL A 6 -6.54 -3.70 6.82
N LYS A 7 -7.18 -4.09 5.72
CA LYS A 7 -6.99 -5.40 5.08
C LYS A 7 -6.28 -5.24 3.74
N PRO A 8 -5.55 -6.26 3.28
CA PRO A 8 -5.02 -6.30 1.92
C PRO A 8 -6.14 -6.14 0.88
N ILE A 9 -5.82 -5.45 -0.21
CA ILE A 9 -6.74 -5.29 -1.34
C ILE A 9 -6.73 -6.59 -2.16
N PRO A 10 -7.89 -7.18 -2.49
CA PRO A 10 -7.94 -8.39 -3.28
C PRO A 10 -7.23 -8.22 -4.64
N THR A 11 -6.30 -9.13 -4.94
CA THR A 11 -5.54 -9.11 -6.21
C THR A 11 -6.13 -10.04 -7.26
N ARG A 12 -6.99 -10.96 -6.85
CA ARG A 12 -7.68 -11.88 -7.75
C ARG A 12 -8.97 -11.27 -8.25
N ASN A 13 -9.12 -11.23 -9.55
CA ASN A 13 -10.27 -10.77 -10.31
C ASN A 13 -10.49 -9.27 -10.32
N TRP A 14 -9.89 -8.64 -11.33
CA TRP A 14 -10.33 -7.35 -11.90
C TRP A 14 -11.83 -7.30 -12.23
N LYS A 15 -12.52 -8.46 -12.17
CA LYS A 15 -13.95 -8.66 -12.32
C LYS A 15 -14.69 -8.75 -10.97
N ASP A 16 -13.98 -8.59 -9.85
CA ASP A 16 -14.65 -8.66 -8.56
C ASP A 16 -15.57 -7.45 -8.40
N LYS A 17 -16.88 -7.72 -8.41
CA LYS A 17 -17.96 -6.72 -8.32
C LYS A 17 -17.89 -5.88 -7.03
N ASN A 18 -17.13 -6.33 -6.04
CA ASN A 18 -16.89 -5.62 -4.78
C ASN A 18 -15.75 -4.59 -4.86
N VAL A 19 -14.86 -4.71 -5.84
CA VAL A 19 -13.95 -3.63 -6.23
C VAL A 19 -14.69 -2.84 -7.31
N ASP A 20 -15.45 -1.84 -6.89
CA ASP A 20 -16.30 -1.01 -7.74
C ASP A 20 -15.54 -0.14 -8.78
N LEU A 21 -14.48 -0.66 -9.25
CA LEU A 21 -13.73 -0.19 -10.40
C LEU A 21 -13.88 -1.25 -11.50
N VAL A 22 -15.12 -1.48 -11.91
CA VAL A 22 -15.39 -2.10 -13.21
C VAL A 22 -14.81 -1.16 -14.25
N ILE A 23 -13.61 -1.50 -14.68
CA ILE A 23 -13.03 -0.89 -15.86
C ILE A 23 -13.73 -1.59 -17.00
N GLU A 24 -14.82 -1.04 -17.39
CA GLU A 24 -15.23 -1.25 -18.76
C GLU A 24 -14.01 -0.91 -19.61
N ARG A 25 -13.60 -1.83 -20.46
CA ARG A 25 -12.61 -1.55 -21.51
C ARG A 25 -13.29 -0.60 -22.48
N ASP A 26 -13.35 0.66 -22.08
CA ASP A 26 -13.95 1.70 -22.89
C ASP A 26 -13.00 2.00 -24.04
N LYS A 27 -13.53 1.92 -25.24
CA LYS A 27 -12.83 2.31 -26.48
C LYS A 27 -12.56 3.82 -26.54
N ASP A 28 -13.02 4.58 -25.57
CA ASP A 28 -12.95 6.04 -25.51
C ASP A 28 -11.76 6.49 -24.63
N ARG A 29 -10.77 7.14 -25.22
CA ARG A 29 -9.56 7.62 -24.53
C ARG A 29 -9.86 8.52 -23.31
N LYS A 30 -10.90 9.35 -23.36
CA LYS A 30 -11.30 10.24 -22.25
C LYS A 30 -11.79 9.46 -21.04
N LYS A 31 -12.65 8.46 -21.25
CA LYS A 31 -13.13 7.59 -20.18
C LYS A 31 -12.03 6.72 -19.59
N SER A 32 -11.02 6.34 -20.38
CA SER A 32 -9.87 5.59 -19.87
C SER A 32 -9.01 6.42 -18.89
N GLN A 33 -8.86 7.73 -19.12
CA GLN A 33 -8.12 8.60 -18.21
C GLN A 33 -8.86 8.79 -16.89
N GLU A 34 -10.16 9.07 -16.92
CA GLU A 34 -10.99 9.18 -15.72
C GLU A 34 -10.97 7.89 -14.88
N SER A 35 -11.01 6.73 -15.53
CA SER A 35 -10.92 5.45 -14.84
C SER A 35 -9.57 5.22 -14.19
N VAL A 36 -8.48 5.69 -14.82
CA VAL A 36 -7.11 5.63 -14.25
C VAL A 36 -7.00 6.54 -13.03
N ASP A 37 -7.49 7.77 -13.12
CA ASP A 37 -7.44 8.72 -12.02
C ASP A 37 -8.26 8.21 -10.82
N LYS A 38 -9.45 7.67 -11.06
CA LYS A 38 -10.28 7.07 -10.03
C LYS A 38 -9.60 5.91 -9.29
N ARG A 39 -8.79 5.10 -9.98
CA ARG A 39 -7.98 4.05 -9.33
C ARG A 39 -6.92 4.62 -8.41
N ILE A 40 -6.26 5.69 -8.83
CA ILE A 40 -5.27 6.37 -8.00
C ILE A 40 -5.95 6.99 -6.77
N TYR A 41 -7.13 7.59 -6.94
CA TYR A 41 -7.93 8.11 -5.82
C TYR A 41 -8.36 7.01 -4.84
N TYR A 42 -8.74 5.84 -5.36
CA TYR A 42 -9.01 4.65 -4.55
C TYR A 42 -7.78 4.22 -3.74
N MET A 43 -6.60 4.21 -4.36
CA MET A 43 -5.36 3.90 -3.64
C MET A 43 -5.04 4.96 -2.60
N TRP A 44 -5.20 6.24 -2.93
CA TRP A 44 -5.00 7.34 -1.97
C TRP A 44 -5.90 7.17 -0.73
N PHE A 45 -7.18 6.89 -0.95
CA PHE A 45 -8.13 6.61 0.11
C PHE A 45 -7.69 5.45 1.02
N ASN A 46 -7.22 4.34 0.44
CA ASN A 46 -6.76 3.18 1.22
C ASN A 46 -5.43 3.46 1.94
N TYR A 47 -4.49 4.16 1.29
CA TYR A 47 -3.25 4.59 1.94
C TYR A 47 -3.53 5.55 3.09
N LEU A 48 -4.48 6.47 2.96
CA LEU A 48 -4.85 7.37 4.05
C LEU A 48 -5.47 6.60 5.23
N LYS A 49 -6.30 5.60 4.98
CA LYS A 49 -6.77 4.69 6.04
C LYS A 49 -5.61 3.99 6.74
N LEU A 50 -4.63 3.51 5.98
CA LEU A 50 -3.43 2.89 6.54
C LEU A 50 -2.63 3.89 7.38
N CYS A 51 -2.41 5.12 6.88
CA CYS A 51 -1.71 6.16 7.62
C CYS A 51 -2.38 6.48 8.96
N LEU A 52 -3.70 6.63 8.98
CA LEU A 52 -4.47 6.88 10.21
C LEU A 52 -4.33 5.71 11.20
N ASN A 53 -4.36 4.48 10.70
CA ASN A 53 -4.18 3.31 11.55
C ASN A 53 -2.76 3.18 12.11
N LEU A 54 -1.75 3.48 11.30
CA LEU A 54 -0.36 3.52 11.73
C LEU A 54 -0.10 4.66 12.73
N GLU A 55 -0.74 5.82 12.57
CA GLU A 55 -0.71 6.92 13.55
C GLU A 55 -1.30 6.46 14.90
N GLU A 56 -2.44 5.77 14.89
CA GLU A 56 -3.11 5.25 16.10
C GLU A 56 -2.24 4.27 16.90
N ILE A 57 -1.40 3.48 16.22
CA ILE A 57 -0.50 2.53 16.87
C ILE A 57 0.91 3.09 17.09
N ASN A 58 1.14 4.36 16.83
CA ASN A 58 2.44 5.06 16.93
C ASN A 58 3.56 4.41 16.10
N TYR A 59 3.24 3.96 14.88
CA TYR A 59 4.22 3.35 13.99
C TYR A 59 5.21 4.37 13.43
N SER A 60 6.46 3.96 13.30
CA SER A 60 7.53 4.75 12.69
C SER A 60 8.10 4.04 11.46
N VAL A 61 8.41 4.83 10.43
CA VAL A 61 9.10 4.36 9.22
C VAL A 61 10.58 4.63 9.34
N GLU A 62 11.40 3.61 9.16
CA GLU A 62 12.86 3.76 9.14
C GLU A 62 13.33 4.67 8.00
N LYS A 63 14.13 5.65 8.33
CA LYS A 63 14.84 6.50 7.37
C LYS A 63 16.24 5.94 7.15
N LYS A 64 16.49 5.37 5.97
CA LYS A 64 17.82 4.86 5.60
C LYS A 64 18.53 5.84 4.69
N GLY A 65 19.76 6.18 5.04
CA GLY A 65 20.67 6.97 4.22
C GLY A 65 21.40 6.15 3.17
N ALA A 66 22.44 6.77 2.57
CA ALA A 66 23.35 6.08 1.66
C ALA A 66 23.96 4.83 2.33
N LYS A 67 24.20 3.79 1.51
CA LYS A 67 24.77 2.49 1.98
C LYS A 67 23.93 1.76 3.05
N GLY A 68 22.62 2.06 3.15
CA GLY A 68 21.71 1.34 4.07
C GLY A 68 21.82 1.72 5.54
N LYS A 69 22.65 2.70 5.92
CA LYS A 69 22.77 3.19 7.30
C LYS A 69 21.44 3.76 7.77
N VAL A 70 20.91 3.27 8.91
CA VAL A 70 19.70 3.82 9.53
C VAL A 70 20.05 5.22 10.05
N LEU A 71 19.36 6.24 9.53
CA LEU A 71 19.53 7.65 9.92
C LEU A 71 18.57 8.07 11.03
N GLY A 72 17.60 7.21 11.35
CA GLY A 72 16.57 7.45 12.35
C GLY A 72 15.22 6.92 11.89
N GLU A 73 14.20 7.21 12.68
CA GLU A 73 12.83 6.84 12.41
C GLU A 73 11.96 8.10 12.28
N THR A 74 10.96 8.02 11.42
CA THR A 74 9.97 9.09 11.26
C THR A 74 8.60 8.53 11.62
N GLY A 75 8.00 9.06 12.68
CA GLY A 75 6.64 8.70 13.10
C GLY A 75 5.61 9.02 12.02
N VAL A 76 4.67 8.12 11.81
CA VAL A 76 3.55 8.35 10.89
C VAL A 76 2.57 9.29 11.56
N LYS A 77 2.40 10.49 10.99
CA LYS A 77 1.46 11.53 11.46
C LYS A 77 0.73 12.15 10.28
N VAL A 78 -0.58 11.98 10.23
CA VAL A 78 -1.42 12.54 9.17
C VAL A 78 -1.62 14.05 9.38
N ASN A 79 -1.33 14.83 8.36
CA ASN A 79 -1.57 16.28 8.39
C ASN A 79 -3.07 16.57 8.28
N LYS A 80 -3.75 16.64 9.41
CA LYS A 80 -5.20 16.85 9.51
C LYS A 80 -5.67 18.17 8.89
N LYS A 81 -4.78 19.18 8.79
CA LYS A 81 -5.12 20.45 8.13
C LYS A 81 -5.31 20.29 6.63
N ILE A 82 -4.46 19.47 5.98
CA ILE A 82 -4.56 19.16 4.55
C ILE A 82 -5.81 18.33 4.28
N TYR A 83 -6.09 17.35 5.13
CA TYR A 83 -7.20 16.39 4.97
C TYR A 83 -8.50 16.81 5.68
N LYS A 84 -8.67 18.09 6.02
CA LYS A 84 -9.86 18.58 6.75
C LYS A 84 -11.19 18.25 6.06
N ASP A 85 -11.19 18.26 4.73
CA ASP A 85 -12.39 18.04 3.90
C ASP A 85 -12.61 16.57 3.52
N TRP A 86 -11.82 15.63 4.08
CA TRP A 86 -11.90 14.19 3.79
C TRP A 86 -12.78 13.40 4.75
N ASP A 87 -13.37 14.04 5.76
CA ASP A 87 -14.16 13.39 6.81
C ASP A 87 -13.41 12.20 7.45
N LEU A 88 -12.22 12.46 7.96
CA LEU A 88 -11.31 11.43 8.45
C LEU A 88 -11.93 10.46 9.47
N LYS A 89 -12.93 10.92 10.25
CA LYS A 89 -13.64 10.07 11.21
C LYS A 89 -14.43 8.97 10.52
N ASP A 90 -15.07 9.30 9.41
CA ASP A 90 -15.95 8.39 8.66
C ASP A 90 -15.17 7.49 7.69
N LEU A 91 -13.91 7.85 7.42
CA LEU A 91 -13.06 7.13 6.46
C LEU A 91 -12.94 5.64 6.82
N TYR A 92 -12.87 5.30 8.11
CA TYR A 92 -12.77 3.91 8.57
C TYR A 92 -14.04 3.09 8.34
N THR A 93 -15.21 3.71 8.48
CA THR A 93 -16.51 3.05 8.39
C THR A 93 -17.02 2.95 6.97
N MET A 94 -16.56 3.83 6.09
CA MET A 94 -17.00 3.89 4.68
C MET A 94 -16.10 3.09 3.75
N ASN A 95 -16.69 2.45 2.74
CA ASN A 95 -15.96 2.01 1.58
C ASN A 95 -15.77 3.17 0.60
N PHE A 96 -14.78 3.05 -0.31
CA PHE A 96 -14.45 4.10 -1.27
C PHE A 96 -15.64 4.51 -2.14
N LYS A 97 -16.46 3.56 -2.61
CA LYS A 97 -17.62 3.84 -3.45
C LYS A 97 -18.62 4.75 -2.75
N LYS A 98 -18.94 4.44 -1.49
CA LYS A 98 -19.86 5.26 -0.69
C LYS A 98 -19.27 6.64 -0.42
N TRP A 99 -18.00 6.72 -0.04
CA TRP A 99 -17.30 7.96 0.21
C TRP A 99 -17.18 8.83 -1.06
N TYR A 100 -16.78 8.24 -2.19
CA TYR A 100 -16.59 8.95 -3.46
C TYR A 100 -17.90 9.37 -4.14
N LYS A 101 -19.06 8.84 -3.73
CA LYS A 101 -20.38 9.29 -4.24
C LYS A 101 -20.76 10.68 -3.78
N ASP A 102 -20.23 11.15 -2.64
CA ASP A 102 -20.48 12.48 -2.16
C ASP A 102 -19.80 13.51 -3.09
N PRO A 103 -20.57 14.47 -3.67
CA PRO A 103 -20.02 15.49 -4.56
C PRO A 103 -18.89 16.31 -3.94
N LYS A 104 -18.91 16.53 -2.62
CA LYS A 104 -17.82 17.26 -1.93
C LYS A 104 -16.49 16.51 -2.02
N HIS A 105 -16.50 15.18 -1.92
CA HIS A 105 -15.29 14.38 -2.02
C HIS A 105 -14.78 14.30 -3.47
N GLN A 106 -15.69 14.24 -4.46
CA GLN A 106 -15.30 14.31 -5.87
C GLN A 106 -14.58 15.62 -6.20
N LYS A 107 -15.07 16.75 -5.66
CA LYS A 107 -14.47 18.07 -5.86
C LYS A 107 -13.02 18.14 -5.39
N LEU A 108 -12.63 17.40 -4.34
CA LEU A 108 -11.25 17.36 -3.85
C LEU A 108 -10.24 16.98 -4.95
N PHE A 109 -10.65 16.12 -5.86
CA PHE A 109 -9.81 15.69 -6.98
C PHE A 109 -10.01 16.53 -8.24
N ILE A 110 -11.25 16.90 -8.54
CA ILE A 110 -11.60 17.70 -9.73
C ILE A 110 -11.02 19.12 -9.63
N GLU A 111 -11.13 19.76 -8.48
CA GLU A 111 -10.60 21.11 -8.24
C GLU A 111 -9.06 21.15 -8.09
N GLY A 112 -8.42 20.00 -8.18
CA GLY A 112 -6.98 19.89 -8.27
C GLY A 112 -6.22 20.08 -6.95
N ARG A 113 -6.88 20.05 -5.81
CA ARG A 113 -6.22 20.06 -4.49
C ARG A 113 -5.38 18.79 -4.26
N PHE A 114 -5.89 17.66 -4.77
CA PHE A 114 -5.25 16.36 -4.66
C PHE A 114 -4.98 15.81 -6.07
N LYS A 115 -3.89 16.28 -6.67
CA LYS A 115 -3.43 15.77 -7.97
C LYS A 115 -2.43 14.65 -7.75
N PRO A 116 -2.59 13.49 -8.40
CA PRO A 116 -1.55 12.47 -8.40
C PRO A 116 -0.23 13.03 -8.91
N GLN A 117 0.83 12.92 -8.12
CA GLN A 117 2.14 13.51 -8.45
C GLN A 117 2.94 12.68 -9.46
N SER A 118 2.55 11.43 -9.68
CA SER A 118 3.22 10.56 -10.64
C SER A 118 2.25 9.65 -11.35
N ARG A 119 2.63 9.17 -12.54
CA ARG A 119 1.95 8.09 -13.26
C ARG A 119 2.28 6.71 -12.64
N ALA A 120 2.32 6.60 -11.32
CA ALA A 120 2.57 5.34 -10.66
C ALA A 120 1.57 4.29 -11.17
N ARG A 121 2.10 3.13 -11.54
CA ARG A 121 1.24 2.04 -12.02
C ARG A 121 0.39 1.54 -10.86
N TYR A 122 -0.92 1.61 -10.99
CA TYR A 122 -1.89 1.14 -10.00
C TYR A 122 -1.53 -0.22 -9.40
N HIS A 123 -1.16 -1.18 -10.25
CA HIS A 123 -0.74 -2.52 -9.81
C HIS A 123 0.44 -2.53 -8.83
N SER A 124 1.41 -1.63 -9.05
CA SER A 124 2.56 -1.51 -8.17
C SER A 124 2.17 -0.94 -6.82
N LEU A 125 1.24 0.02 -6.79
CA LEU A 125 0.70 0.58 -5.55
C LEU A 125 -0.05 -0.48 -4.74
N VAL A 126 -0.97 -1.23 -5.39
CA VAL A 126 -1.70 -2.33 -4.75
C VAL A 126 -0.75 -3.38 -4.19
N LYS A 127 0.25 -3.79 -4.98
CA LYS A 127 1.22 -4.79 -4.55
C LYS A 127 1.96 -4.31 -3.30
N ARG A 128 2.56 -3.12 -3.33
CA ARG A 128 3.33 -2.58 -2.20
C ARG A 128 2.48 -2.38 -0.95
N TYR A 129 1.26 -1.88 -1.10
CA TYR A 129 0.28 -1.76 -0.03
C TYR A 129 0.01 -3.12 0.63
N ASN A 130 -0.29 -4.15 -0.16
CA ASN A 130 -0.58 -5.48 0.34
C ASN A 130 0.64 -6.13 1.00
N VAL A 131 1.81 -6.02 0.35
CA VAL A 131 3.08 -6.52 0.89
C VAL A 131 3.37 -5.88 2.24
N PHE A 132 3.18 -4.56 2.38
CA PHE A 132 3.41 -3.87 3.64
C PHE A 132 2.48 -4.38 4.76
N ILE A 133 1.18 -4.52 4.50
CA ILE A 133 0.22 -4.99 5.50
C ILE A 133 0.54 -6.43 5.92
N GLU A 134 0.83 -7.32 4.97
CA GLU A 134 1.12 -8.71 5.28
C GLU A 134 2.46 -8.87 6.00
N TYR A 135 3.46 -8.10 5.63
CA TYR A 135 4.74 -8.07 6.33
C TYR A 135 4.56 -7.58 7.77
N TYR A 136 3.88 -6.45 7.97
CA TYR A 136 3.59 -5.92 9.31
C TYR A 136 2.84 -6.95 10.17
N ASN A 137 1.74 -7.49 9.66
CA ASN A 137 0.94 -8.47 10.40
C ASN A 137 1.72 -9.77 10.65
N GLY A 138 2.52 -10.23 9.69
CA GLY A 138 3.35 -11.42 9.83
C GLY A 138 4.42 -11.27 10.89
N MET A 139 5.09 -10.09 10.95
CA MET A 139 6.10 -9.78 11.97
C MET A 139 5.51 -9.61 13.39
N ASN A 140 4.21 -9.35 13.49
CA ASN A 140 3.50 -9.15 14.77
C ASN A 140 2.71 -10.38 15.25
N ARG A 141 2.72 -11.48 14.51
CA ARG A 141 2.13 -12.76 14.95
C ARG A 141 3.08 -13.51 15.88
N GLU A 142 2.51 -14.31 16.76
CA GLU A 142 3.31 -15.29 17.48
C GLU A 142 3.91 -16.28 16.48
N PHE A 143 5.22 -16.46 16.57
CA PHE A 143 5.96 -17.35 15.68
C PHE A 143 6.34 -18.62 16.43
N ASN A 144 5.67 -19.70 16.07
CA ASN A 144 5.96 -21.05 16.57
C ASN A 144 6.80 -21.81 15.52
N GLY A 145 7.89 -21.20 15.05
CA GLY A 145 8.76 -21.77 14.04
C GLY A 145 9.48 -23.03 14.53
N ARG A 146 9.53 -24.06 13.67
CA ARG A 146 10.39 -25.21 13.88
C ARG A 146 11.65 -25.04 13.01
N GLY A 147 12.81 -25.10 13.64
CA GLY A 147 14.11 -25.09 12.96
C GLY A 147 14.73 -23.69 12.77
N ASP A 148 15.78 -23.62 11.94
CA ASP A 148 16.66 -22.45 11.77
C ASP A 148 16.07 -21.30 10.92
N ILE A 149 14.78 -21.36 10.60
CA ILE A 149 14.13 -20.32 9.78
C ILE A 149 13.62 -19.21 10.68
N SER A 150 14.16 -18.00 10.50
CA SER A 150 13.68 -16.82 11.22
C SER A 150 12.24 -16.47 10.80
N GLN A 151 11.47 -15.87 11.72
CA GLN A 151 10.12 -15.37 11.45
C GLN A 151 10.08 -14.50 10.19
N GLU A 152 11.05 -13.61 10.06
CA GLU A 152 11.15 -12.71 8.90
C GLU A 152 11.29 -13.48 7.59
N MET A 153 12.13 -14.52 7.58
CA MET A 153 12.33 -15.35 6.39
C MET A 153 11.06 -16.08 5.98
N GLN A 154 10.33 -16.64 6.95
CA GLN A 154 9.05 -17.29 6.68
C GLN A 154 8.01 -16.30 6.14
N VAL A 155 7.85 -15.15 6.79
CA VAL A 155 6.92 -14.09 6.35
C VAL A 155 7.25 -13.60 4.93
N CYS A 156 8.53 -13.38 4.63
CA CYS A 156 8.95 -12.97 3.29
C CYS A 156 8.68 -14.06 2.24
N SER A 157 8.89 -15.33 2.59
CA SER A 157 8.60 -16.46 1.70
C SER A 157 7.10 -16.54 1.37
N ASP A 158 6.24 -16.45 2.39
CA ASP A 158 4.78 -16.52 2.22
C ASP A 158 4.26 -15.35 1.35
N ILE A 159 4.75 -14.13 1.60
CA ILE A 159 4.40 -12.95 0.81
C ILE A 159 4.84 -13.13 -0.65
N TYR A 160 6.06 -13.61 -0.86
CA TYR A 160 6.58 -13.79 -2.21
C TYR A 160 5.80 -14.85 -2.99
N GLU A 161 5.48 -15.99 -2.39
CA GLU A 161 4.66 -17.02 -3.00
C GLU A 161 3.28 -16.47 -3.41
N LYS A 162 2.67 -15.68 -2.54
CA LYS A 162 1.35 -15.09 -2.77
C LYS A 162 1.32 -14.07 -3.91
N TYR A 163 2.30 -13.19 -3.99
CA TYR A 163 2.28 -12.03 -4.90
C TYR A 163 3.18 -12.15 -6.13
N GLN A 164 4.11 -13.11 -6.17
CA GLN A 164 5.09 -13.26 -7.26
C GLN A 164 5.25 -14.69 -7.80
N LYS A 165 4.23 -15.50 -7.68
CA LYS A 165 4.26 -16.94 -8.02
C LYS A 165 4.97 -17.28 -9.35
N LYS A 166 4.81 -16.46 -10.41
CA LYS A 166 5.47 -16.71 -11.71
C LYS A 166 7.00 -16.57 -11.69
N ARG A 167 7.57 -15.83 -10.74
CA ARG A 167 9.03 -15.71 -10.54
C ARG A 167 9.55 -16.71 -9.49
N PHE A 168 8.68 -17.20 -8.64
CA PHE A 168 9.02 -18.13 -7.57
C PHE A 168 9.62 -19.44 -8.08
N ASP A 169 9.08 -19.97 -9.17
CA ASP A 169 9.56 -21.21 -9.77
C ASP A 169 10.99 -21.07 -10.36
N GLN A 170 11.37 -19.89 -10.82
CA GLN A 170 12.73 -19.60 -11.26
C GLN A 170 13.71 -19.42 -10.08
N VAL A 171 13.25 -18.83 -8.98
CA VAL A 171 14.07 -18.60 -7.77
C VAL A 171 14.22 -19.89 -6.96
N LYS A 172 13.20 -20.77 -6.95
CA LYS A 172 13.26 -22.10 -6.31
C LYS A 172 14.35 -22.99 -6.88
N LYS A 173 14.71 -22.82 -8.13
CA LYS A 173 15.82 -23.57 -8.78
C LYS A 173 17.21 -23.17 -8.27
N ASN A 174 17.35 -22.00 -7.62
CA ASN A 174 18.60 -21.48 -7.05
C ASN A 174 18.48 -21.34 -5.53
N VAL A 175 18.29 -22.45 -4.83
CA VAL A 175 17.71 -22.52 -3.46
C VAL A 175 18.49 -21.79 -2.36
N GLU A 176 19.81 -21.66 -2.42
CA GLU A 176 20.57 -20.99 -1.34
C GLU A 176 20.74 -19.49 -1.53
N SER A 177 21.06 -19.03 -2.73
CA SER A 177 21.07 -17.60 -3.07
C SER A 177 19.66 -17.00 -3.15
N GLY A 178 18.63 -17.85 -3.35
CA GLY A 178 17.24 -17.43 -3.49
C GLY A 178 16.60 -16.87 -2.24
N LYS A 179 16.91 -17.39 -1.06
CA LYS A 179 16.29 -16.97 0.21
C LYS A 179 16.67 -15.53 0.60
N SER A 180 17.94 -15.18 0.50
CA SER A 180 18.41 -13.81 0.73
C SER A 180 17.78 -12.83 -0.27
N MET A 181 17.71 -13.20 -1.53
CA MET A 181 17.12 -12.39 -2.59
C MET A 181 15.60 -12.14 -2.39
N LEU A 182 14.86 -13.12 -1.85
CA LEU A 182 13.43 -12.96 -1.53
C LEU A 182 13.19 -11.92 -0.44
N ASN A 183 13.98 -12.00 0.64
CA ASN A 183 13.90 -11.05 1.74
C ASN A 183 14.18 -9.63 1.24
N ASP A 184 15.19 -9.44 0.41
CA ASP A 184 15.55 -8.14 -0.14
C ASP A 184 14.45 -7.56 -1.04
N LEU A 185 13.78 -8.39 -1.84
CA LEU A 185 12.67 -7.95 -2.68
C LEU A 185 11.46 -7.50 -1.86
N VAL A 186 11.07 -8.28 -0.84
CA VAL A 186 9.96 -7.91 0.06
C VAL A 186 10.31 -6.66 0.85
N LYS A 187 11.49 -6.59 1.46
CA LYS A 187 11.97 -5.41 2.18
C LYS A 187 12.03 -4.16 1.30
N LYS A 188 12.40 -4.31 0.03
CA LYS A 188 12.37 -3.21 -0.95
C LYS A 188 10.95 -2.67 -1.14
N ASP A 189 9.96 -3.55 -1.35
CA ASP A 189 8.56 -3.13 -1.51
C ASP A 189 8.02 -2.49 -0.22
N VAL A 190 8.33 -3.03 0.97
CA VAL A 190 8.00 -2.45 2.27
C VAL A 190 8.60 -1.06 2.44
N LYS A 191 9.89 -0.90 2.11
CA LYS A 191 10.58 0.41 2.18
C LYS A 191 9.96 1.45 1.25
N ILE A 192 9.61 1.06 0.02
CA ILE A 192 8.97 1.97 -0.93
C ILE A 192 7.57 2.36 -0.42
N CYS A 193 6.80 1.39 0.08
CA CYS A 193 5.49 1.65 0.69
C CYS A 193 5.61 2.60 1.89
N GLY A 194 6.63 2.45 2.74
CA GLY A 194 6.89 3.37 3.85
C GLY A 194 7.08 4.81 3.38
N LYS A 195 7.79 5.03 2.28
CA LYS A 195 7.93 6.37 1.67
C LYS A 195 6.59 6.91 1.13
N GLU A 196 5.79 6.05 0.52
CA GLU A 196 4.45 6.40 0.03
C GLU A 196 3.51 6.76 1.18
N ILE A 197 3.59 6.05 2.31
CA ILE A 197 2.87 6.34 3.55
C ILE A 197 3.23 7.74 4.05
N LEU A 198 4.52 8.05 4.21
CA LEU A 198 4.95 9.36 4.69
C LEU A 198 4.52 10.50 3.75
N SER A 199 4.60 10.29 2.44
CA SER A 199 4.14 11.27 1.44
C SER A 199 2.62 11.45 1.48
N CYS A 200 1.87 10.34 1.61
CA CYS A 200 0.42 10.38 1.78
C CYS A 200 0.03 11.20 3.01
N CYS A 201 0.76 11.06 4.13
CA CYS A 201 0.50 11.85 5.33
C CYS A 201 0.58 13.37 5.09
N GLN A 202 1.34 13.81 4.09
CA GLN A 202 1.53 15.21 3.73
C GLN A 202 0.68 15.66 2.52
N GLY A 203 -0.27 14.85 2.06
CA GLY A 203 -1.11 15.17 0.91
C GLY A 203 -0.39 15.02 -0.44
N GLU A 204 0.74 14.33 -0.48
CA GLU A 204 1.55 14.09 -1.66
C GLU A 204 1.49 12.60 -2.03
N PHE A 205 0.61 12.22 -2.96
CA PHE A 205 0.46 10.81 -3.32
C PHE A 205 0.03 10.62 -4.78
N PRO A 206 0.50 9.58 -5.46
CA PRO A 206 1.71 8.83 -5.14
C PRO A 206 2.94 9.68 -5.44
N LYS A 207 3.99 9.60 -4.60
CA LYS A 207 5.23 10.30 -4.86
C LYS A 207 5.96 9.67 -6.04
N SER A 208 6.48 10.49 -6.95
CA SER A 208 7.43 10.02 -7.96
C SER A 208 8.68 9.49 -7.27
N SER A 209 9.00 8.23 -7.55
CA SER A 209 10.27 7.61 -7.15
C SER A 209 11.43 8.18 -7.93
#